data_daa65a12efb143bc63a910ec58af3096
#
_entry.id   daa65a12efb143bc63a910ec58af3096
#
_cell.length_a   1.000
_cell.length_b   1.000
_cell.length_c   1.000
_cell.angle_alpha   90.00
_cell.angle_beta   90.00
_cell.angle_gamma   90.00
#
_symmetry.space_group_name_H-M   'P 1'
#
loop_
_entity.id
_entity.type
_entity.pdbx_description
1 polymer ?
#
loop_
_entity_poly.entity_id
_entity_poly.type
_entity_poly.pdbx_seq_one_letter_code
_entity_poly.pdbx_strand_id
1 'polypeptide(L)'
;GPEYIDNDNDTLEILHNANAVMVVNWASNLKGTQLIEYAFQNSPNALHMVDPADIESRKYEFRDALLSAVGNKIDILSINENECNSLLETLGLYSYQLTDIEKYSQDIQSSRIKQASRELADKIGISTTIHTRIGSAFVDRRQSESAFVPSFKVEPKTLTGAGDSWNSAYTVAHLIGLPIEKRLMFSNAYASLYVSNPFSEPSDLNQIIDFLQHKNII
;
A
#
# COMPACT_ATOMS: atom_id res chain seq x y z
N GLY A 1 5.75 -6.09 -20.17
CA GLY A 1 4.76 -5.05 -20.40
C GLY A 1 3.42 -5.62 -20.80
N PRO A 2 2.41 -4.80 -21.12
CA PRO A 2 1.06 -5.30 -21.43
C PRO A 2 1.01 -6.27 -22.63
N GLU A 3 1.96 -6.18 -23.54
CA GLU A 3 2.08 -7.08 -24.71
C GLU A 3 2.23 -8.57 -24.37
N TYR A 4 2.62 -8.90 -23.15
CA TYR A 4 2.69 -10.29 -22.68
C TYR A 4 1.34 -10.80 -22.18
N ILE A 5 0.46 -9.89 -21.77
CA ILE A 5 -0.89 -10.21 -21.30
C ILE A 5 -1.88 -10.24 -22.47
N ASP A 6 -1.69 -9.37 -23.46
CA ASP A 6 -2.61 -9.14 -24.58
C ASP A 6 -2.83 -10.39 -25.45
N ASN A 7 -1.87 -11.31 -25.47
CA ASN A 7 -1.92 -12.54 -26.24
C ASN A 7 -2.26 -13.79 -25.39
N ASP A 8 -2.62 -13.59 -24.11
CA ASP A 8 -2.91 -14.67 -23.18
C ASP A 8 -4.37 -14.61 -22.71
N ASN A 9 -5.22 -15.38 -23.37
CA ASN A 9 -6.65 -15.41 -23.06
C ASN A 9 -6.92 -15.87 -21.62
N ASP A 10 -6.10 -16.76 -21.08
CA ASP A 10 -6.28 -17.27 -19.71
C ASP A 10 -6.01 -16.14 -18.70
N THR A 11 -4.97 -15.33 -18.92
CA THR A 11 -4.69 -14.14 -18.09
C THR A 11 -5.82 -13.10 -18.19
N LEU A 12 -6.37 -12.86 -19.37
CA LEU A 12 -7.49 -11.94 -19.56
C LEU A 12 -8.75 -12.43 -18.83
N GLU A 13 -9.05 -13.72 -18.88
CA GLU A 13 -10.17 -14.30 -18.13
C GLU A 13 -9.97 -14.16 -16.62
N ILE A 14 -8.76 -14.40 -16.11
CA ILE A 14 -8.42 -14.20 -14.69
C ILE A 14 -8.62 -12.73 -14.29
N LEU A 15 -8.11 -11.78 -15.07
CA LEU A 15 -8.28 -10.35 -14.81
C LEU A 15 -9.76 -9.96 -14.78
N HIS A 16 -10.54 -10.41 -15.75
CA HIS A 16 -11.97 -10.08 -15.88
C HIS A 16 -12.79 -10.57 -14.68
N ASN A 17 -12.42 -11.72 -14.11
CA ASN A 17 -13.11 -12.34 -12.98
C ASN A 17 -12.49 -12.00 -11.61
N ALA A 18 -11.42 -11.23 -11.57
CA ALA A 18 -10.74 -10.87 -10.33
C ALA A 18 -11.60 -9.96 -9.44
N ASN A 19 -11.55 -10.19 -8.12
CA ASN A 19 -12.13 -9.28 -7.12
C ASN A 19 -11.18 -8.12 -6.74
N ALA A 20 -9.89 -8.32 -6.93
CA ALA A 20 -8.87 -7.26 -6.79
C ALA A 20 -7.74 -7.52 -7.79
N VAL A 21 -7.19 -6.45 -8.32
CA VAL A 21 -5.98 -6.45 -9.16
C VAL A 21 -4.99 -5.45 -8.58
N MET A 22 -3.81 -5.94 -8.27
CA MET A 22 -2.72 -5.09 -7.78
C MET A 22 -1.59 -5.07 -8.81
N VAL A 23 -1.21 -3.89 -9.24
CA VAL A 23 0.01 -3.69 -10.03
C VAL A 23 1.12 -3.27 -9.09
N VAL A 24 2.13 -4.14 -8.99
CA VAL A 24 3.31 -3.92 -8.14
C VAL A 24 4.53 -3.59 -8.98
N ASN A 25 5.55 -2.99 -8.32
CA ASN A 25 6.87 -2.80 -8.90
C ASN A 25 6.89 -1.94 -10.18
N TRP A 26 6.04 -0.90 -10.21
CA TRP A 26 5.97 0.04 -11.33
C TRP A 26 7.33 0.65 -11.66
N ALA A 27 8.14 0.96 -10.63
CA ALA A 27 9.42 1.65 -10.76
C ALA A 27 10.43 0.88 -11.61
N SER A 28 10.43 -0.46 -11.55
CA SER A 28 11.32 -1.33 -12.34
C SER A 28 10.79 -1.66 -13.72
N ASN A 29 9.54 -1.29 -14.03
CA ASN A 29 8.91 -1.58 -15.32
C ASN A 29 8.81 -0.30 -16.16
N LEU A 30 9.58 -0.21 -17.25
CA LEU A 30 9.53 0.94 -18.16
C LEU A 30 8.15 1.17 -18.79
N LYS A 31 7.30 0.15 -18.84
CA LYS A 31 5.90 0.21 -19.30
C LYS A 31 4.90 0.10 -18.13
N GLY A 32 5.32 0.47 -16.92
CA GLY A 32 4.50 0.34 -15.72
C GLY A 32 3.15 1.06 -15.82
N THR A 33 3.14 2.28 -16.36
CA THR A 33 1.90 3.06 -16.56
C THR A 33 0.95 2.38 -17.55
N GLN A 34 1.47 1.88 -18.68
CA GLN A 34 0.66 1.13 -19.65
C GLN A 34 0.16 -0.20 -19.04
N LEU A 35 0.95 -0.84 -18.19
CA LEU A 35 0.53 -2.06 -17.50
C LEU A 35 -0.63 -1.79 -16.53
N ILE A 36 -0.57 -0.70 -15.75
CA ILE A 36 -1.68 -0.27 -14.89
C ILE A 36 -2.94 -0.05 -15.74
N GLU A 37 -2.81 0.73 -16.80
CA GLU A 37 -3.93 1.05 -17.68
C GLU A 37 -4.58 -0.20 -18.26
N TYR A 38 -3.76 -1.10 -18.80
CA TYR A 38 -4.21 -2.33 -19.42
C TYR A 38 -4.87 -3.29 -18.43
N ALA A 39 -4.21 -3.55 -17.29
CA ALA A 39 -4.71 -4.46 -16.28
C ALA A 39 -6.07 -3.99 -15.72
N PHE A 40 -6.20 -2.70 -15.42
CA PHE A 40 -7.42 -2.15 -14.84
C PHE A 40 -8.55 -1.98 -15.85
N GLN A 41 -8.25 -1.80 -17.13
CA GLN A 41 -9.26 -1.84 -18.19
C GLN A 41 -9.89 -3.24 -18.35
N ASN A 42 -9.08 -4.29 -18.13
CA ASN A 42 -9.53 -5.67 -18.29
C ASN A 42 -10.10 -6.30 -17.00
N SER A 43 -10.15 -5.53 -15.90
CA SER A 43 -10.71 -5.98 -14.61
C SER A 43 -11.75 -4.99 -14.05
N PRO A 44 -12.83 -4.67 -14.78
CA PRO A 44 -13.70 -3.53 -14.49
C PRO A 44 -14.44 -3.60 -13.16
N ASN A 45 -14.58 -4.77 -12.57
CA ASN A 45 -15.27 -5.00 -11.29
C ASN A 45 -14.32 -5.22 -10.11
N ALA A 46 -13.02 -5.20 -10.34
CA ALA A 46 -12.02 -5.44 -9.31
C ALA A 46 -11.70 -4.18 -8.50
N LEU A 47 -11.24 -4.37 -7.27
CA LEU A 47 -10.51 -3.35 -6.53
C LEU A 47 -9.15 -3.13 -7.20
N HIS A 48 -8.85 -1.91 -7.62
CA HIS A 48 -7.60 -1.56 -8.29
C HIS A 48 -6.58 -0.95 -7.33
N MET A 49 -5.47 -1.64 -7.12
CA MET A 49 -4.41 -1.17 -6.23
C MET A 49 -3.08 -1.04 -6.97
N VAL A 50 -2.28 -0.08 -6.56
CA VAL A 50 -0.91 0.12 -7.06
C VAL A 50 0.05 0.20 -5.90
N ASP A 51 1.13 -0.61 -5.96
CA ASP A 51 2.34 -0.46 -5.16
C ASP A 51 3.50 -0.20 -6.13
N PRO A 52 4.05 1.02 -6.15
CA PRO A 52 5.02 1.38 -7.18
C PRO A 52 6.43 0.81 -6.95
N ALA A 53 6.74 0.34 -5.73
CA ALA A 53 8.09 0.11 -5.24
C ALA A 53 8.94 1.39 -5.25
N ASP A 54 10.28 1.29 -5.16
CA ASP A 54 11.18 2.45 -5.06
C ASP A 54 11.10 3.35 -6.29
N ILE A 55 10.36 4.44 -6.17
CA ILE A 55 10.13 5.43 -7.25
C ILE A 55 11.21 6.50 -7.34
N GLU A 56 12.22 6.52 -6.48
CA GLU A 56 13.12 7.67 -6.36
C GLU A 56 13.72 8.13 -7.70
N SER A 57 14.17 7.19 -8.52
CA SER A 57 14.75 7.48 -9.84
C SER A 57 13.75 7.97 -10.90
N ARG A 58 12.45 7.73 -10.69
CA ARG A 58 11.35 8.03 -11.63
C ARG A 58 10.18 8.77 -10.96
N LYS A 59 10.41 9.42 -9.83
CA LYS A 59 9.35 10.03 -9.01
C LYS A 59 8.48 11.05 -9.75
N TYR A 60 9.05 11.84 -10.63
CA TYR A 60 8.30 12.80 -11.45
C TYR A 60 7.40 12.10 -12.48
N GLU A 61 7.90 11.05 -13.12
CA GLU A 61 7.12 10.27 -14.07
C GLU A 61 5.94 9.56 -13.37
N PHE A 62 6.18 9.01 -12.17
CA PHE A 62 5.13 8.38 -11.39
C PHE A 62 4.07 9.38 -10.93
N ARG A 63 4.50 10.56 -10.42
CA ARG A 63 3.58 11.66 -10.11
C ARG A 63 2.69 12.01 -11.30
N ASP A 64 3.29 12.18 -12.49
CA ASP A 64 2.56 12.56 -13.70
C ASP A 64 1.57 11.45 -14.12
N ALA A 65 1.94 10.17 -13.93
CA ALA A 65 1.02 9.05 -14.13
C ALA A 65 -0.17 9.10 -13.17
N LEU A 66 0.07 9.37 -11.87
CA LEU A 66 -1.02 9.50 -10.88
C LEU A 66 -1.96 10.67 -11.17
N LEU A 67 -1.44 11.78 -11.70
CA LEU A 67 -2.23 12.98 -12.04
C LEU A 67 -2.91 12.90 -13.42
N SER A 68 -2.65 11.83 -14.18
CA SER A 68 -3.23 11.56 -15.49
C SER A 68 -4.56 10.80 -15.41
N ALA A 69 -5.14 10.49 -16.57
CA ALA A 69 -6.33 9.63 -16.67
C ALA A 69 -6.13 8.22 -16.09
N VAL A 70 -4.89 7.75 -16.01
CA VAL A 70 -4.55 6.45 -15.39
C VAL A 70 -4.81 6.50 -13.88
N GLY A 71 -4.48 7.62 -13.21
CA GLY A 71 -4.76 7.82 -11.79
C GLY A 71 -6.24 7.64 -11.44
N ASN A 72 -7.15 8.05 -12.32
CA ASN A 72 -8.60 7.90 -12.11
C ASN A 72 -9.07 6.43 -12.08
N LYS A 73 -8.24 5.48 -12.51
CA LYS A 73 -8.53 4.04 -12.49
C LYS A 73 -8.00 3.36 -11.23
N ILE A 74 -7.24 4.07 -10.40
CA ILE A 74 -6.64 3.54 -9.18
C ILE A 74 -7.59 3.82 -8.01
N ASP A 75 -8.03 2.78 -7.33
CA ASP A 75 -8.83 2.93 -6.11
C ASP A 75 -7.93 3.21 -4.90
N ILE A 76 -6.82 2.50 -4.78
CA ILE A 76 -5.91 2.63 -3.65
C ILE A 76 -4.45 2.67 -4.12
N LEU A 77 -3.74 3.72 -3.72
CA LEU A 77 -2.29 3.79 -3.78
C LEU A 77 -1.72 3.29 -2.45
N SER A 78 -0.86 2.27 -2.51
CA SER A 78 -0.16 1.73 -1.35
C SER A 78 1.33 2.04 -1.44
N ILE A 79 1.86 2.71 -0.43
CA ILE A 79 3.24 3.20 -0.42
C ILE A 79 3.88 3.09 0.97
N ASN A 80 5.20 3.01 1.00
CA ASN A 80 5.98 3.13 2.23
C ASN A 80 6.39 4.58 2.52
N GLU A 81 7.14 4.81 3.62
CA GLU A 81 7.58 6.16 4.01
C GLU A 81 8.50 6.82 2.99
N ASN A 82 9.37 6.07 2.30
CA ASN A 82 10.30 6.63 1.32
C ASN A 82 9.55 7.08 0.05
N GLU A 83 8.67 6.25 -0.44
CA GLU A 83 7.81 6.54 -1.59
C GLU A 83 6.88 7.72 -1.30
N CYS A 84 6.33 7.77 -0.09
CA CYS A 84 5.54 8.90 0.39
C CYS A 84 6.36 10.20 0.34
N ASN A 85 7.58 10.20 0.89
CA ASN A 85 8.47 11.36 0.89
C ASN A 85 8.81 11.82 -0.52
N SER A 86 9.12 10.88 -1.43
CA SER A 86 9.41 11.17 -2.84
C SER A 86 8.22 11.81 -3.55
N LEU A 87 7.00 11.32 -3.32
CA LEU A 87 5.79 11.92 -3.89
C LEU A 87 5.49 13.29 -3.29
N LEU A 88 5.57 13.45 -1.97
CA LEU A 88 5.36 14.74 -1.30
C LEU A 88 6.34 15.80 -1.82
N GLU A 89 7.60 15.42 -2.06
CA GLU A 89 8.60 16.31 -2.67
C GLU A 89 8.16 16.77 -4.06
N THR A 90 7.77 15.83 -4.95
CA THR A 90 7.37 16.16 -6.33
C THR A 90 6.12 17.02 -6.41
N LEU A 91 5.29 17.00 -5.37
CA LEU A 91 4.05 17.76 -5.25
C LEU A 91 4.23 19.09 -4.51
N GLY A 92 5.44 19.40 -4.03
CA GLY A 92 5.74 20.62 -3.27
C GLY A 92 5.23 20.60 -1.83
N LEU A 93 4.96 19.41 -1.27
CA LEU A 93 4.38 19.19 0.06
C LEU A 93 5.46 18.86 1.11
N TYR A 94 6.58 19.57 1.10
CA TYR A 94 7.76 19.30 1.93
C TYR A 94 7.51 19.29 3.43
N SER A 95 6.57 20.10 3.93
CA SER A 95 6.24 20.17 5.36
C SER A 95 5.59 18.90 5.91
N TYR A 96 5.11 18.01 5.04
CA TYR A 96 4.44 16.77 5.41
C TYR A 96 5.35 15.53 5.30
N GLN A 97 6.60 15.70 4.89
CA GLN A 97 7.54 14.60 4.80
C GLN A 97 7.73 13.88 6.14
N LEU A 98 7.91 12.56 6.07
CA LEU A 98 8.03 11.65 7.22
C LEU A 98 9.49 11.42 7.64
N THR A 99 10.41 12.31 7.24
CA THR A 99 11.82 12.20 7.58
C THR A 99 12.02 12.13 9.10
N ASP A 100 12.82 11.16 9.56
CA ASP A 100 13.12 10.95 10.97
C ASP A 100 11.88 10.73 11.86
N ILE A 101 10.81 10.19 11.31
CA ILE A 101 9.53 10.04 12.00
C ILE A 101 9.67 9.26 13.33
N GLU A 102 10.58 8.30 13.41
CA GLU A 102 10.84 7.50 14.60
C GLU A 102 11.41 8.28 15.79
N LYS A 103 11.92 9.50 15.59
CA LYS A 103 12.44 10.36 16.67
C LYS A 103 11.35 11.04 17.48
N TYR A 104 10.10 11.00 17.04
CA TYR A 104 8.97 11.66 17.68
C TYR A 104 8.19 10.69 18.58
N SER A 105 7.39 11.25 19.50
CA SER A 105 6.46 10.45 20.29
C SER A 105 5.39 9.81 19.41
N GLN A 106 4.78 8.72 19.89
CA GLN A 106 3.78 7.95 19.15
C GLN A 106 2.59 8.81 18.67
N ASP A 107 2.12 9.75 19.50
CA ASP A 107 1.02 10.67 19.13
C ASP A 107 1.42 11.56 17.94
N ILE A 108 2.66 12.09 17.96
CA ILE A 108 3.18 12.91 16.86
C ILE A 108 3.38 12.06 15.61
N GLN A 109 3.93 10.85 15.75
CA GLN A 109 4.09 9.91 14.64
C GLN A 109 2.75 9.62 13.96
N SER A 110 1.75 9.23 14.75
CA SER A 110 0.38 8.97 14.28
C SER A 110 -0.22 10.17 13.55
N SER A 111 -0.11 11.35 14.15
CA SER A 111 -0.63 12.59 13.56
C SER A 111 0.04 12.91 12.24
N ARG A 112 1.37 12.85 12.17
CA ARG A 112 2.13 13.18 10.94
C ARG A 112 1.87 12.20 9.82
N ILE A 113 1.80 10.88 10.08
CA ILE A 113 1.52 9.88 9.05
C ILE A 113 0.10 10.05 8.51
N LYS A 114 -0.90 10.25 9.37
CA LYS A 114 -2.28 10.55 8.94
C LYS A 114 -2.35 11.82 8.11
N GLN A 115 -1.64 12.87 8.51
CA GLN A 115 -1.63 14.14 7.78
C GLN A 115 -0.96 13.99 6.42
N ALA A 116 0.21 13.33 6.33
CA ALA A 116 0.89 13.05 5.08
C ALA A 116 0.00 12.23 4.12
N SER A 117 -0.66 11.18 4.63
CA SER A 117 -1.62 10.39 3.86
C SER A 117 -2.76 11.23 3.30
N ARG A 118 -3.31 12.14 4.11
CA ARG A 118 -4.43 13.00 3.72
C ARG A 118 -4.03 14.01 2.65
N GLU A 119 -2.95 14.74 2.89
CA GLU A 119 -2.45 15.74 1.95
C GLU A 119 -2.09 15.12 0.59
N LEU A 120 -1.50 13.93 0.63
CA LEU A 120 -1.20 13.18 -0.59
C LEU A 120 -2.48 12.74 -1.30
N ALA A 121 -3.40 12.07 -0.58
CA ALA A 121 -4.67 11.60 -1.14
C ALA A 121 -5.50 12.75 -1.75
N ASP A 122 -5.56 13.90 -1.08
CA ASP A 122 -6.26 15.08 -1.56
C ASP A 122 -5.61 15.66 -2.82
N LYS A 123 -4.28 15.66 -2.88
CA LYS A 123 -3.54 16.21 -4.00
C LYS A 123 -3.61 15.36 -5.26
N ILE A 124 -3.55 14.03 -5.12
CA ILE A 124 -3.59 13.10 -6.26
C ILE A 124 -5.01 12.59 -6.58
N GLY A 125 -5.98 12.78 -5.68
CA GLY A 125 -7.36 12.33 -5.88
C GLY A 125 -7.60 10.83 -5.68
N ILE A 126 -6.66 10.09 -5.06
CA ILE A 126 -6.68 8.64 -4.88
C ILE A 126 -6.66 8.30 -3.40
N SER A 127 -7.46 7.31 -2.96
CA SER A 127 -7.35 6.79 -1.58
C SER A 127 -5.94 6.23 -1.36
N THR A 128 -5.32 6.59 -0.23
CA THR A 128 -3.89 6.30 -0.02
C THR A 128 -3.67 5.58 1.29
N THR A 129 -2.87 4.53 1.25
CA THR A 129 -2.34 3.89 2.45
C THR A 129 -0.82 4.08 2.51
N ILE A 130 -0.34 4.42 3.71
CA ILE A 130 1.10 4.50 4.02
C ILE A 130 1.41 3.45 5.08
N HIS A 131 2.30 2.52 4.77
CA HIS A 131 2.78 1.53 5.71
C HIS A 131 4.25 1.81 6.07
N THR A 132 4.52 1.87 7.37
CA THR A 132 5.83 2.18 7.92
C THR A 132 6.22 1.17 8.99
N ARG A 133 7.46 1.23 9.48
CA ARG A 133 7.90 0.39 10.59
C ARG A 133 7.16 0.66 11.89
N ILE A 134 6.62 1.86 12.08
CA ILE A 134 5.95 2.29 13.32
C ILE A 134 4.43 2.16 13.27
N GLY A 135 3.85 1.94 12.10
CA GLY A 135 2.41 1.81 11.91
C GLY A 135 1.98 2.06 10.49
N SER A 136 0.70 1.95 10.26
CA SER A 136 0.10 2.21 8.95
C SER A 136 -1.09 3.15 9.06
N ALA A 137 -1.28 3.96 8.03
CA ALA A 137 -2.44 4.83 7.89
C ALA A 137 -3.17 4.53 6.58
N PHE A 138 -4.46 4.83 6.57
CA PHE A 138 -5.29 4.85 5.37
C PHE A 138 -6.16 6.08 5.36
N VAL A 139 -6.30 6.69 4.20
CA VAL A 139 -7.27 7.76 3.94
C VAL A 139 -8.17 7.32 2.80
N ASP A 140 -9.47 7.21 3.10
CA ASP A 140 -10.50 7.00 2.08
C ASP A 140 -10.89 8.37 1.49
N ARG A 141 -10.48 8.61 0.26
CA ARG A 141 -10.77 9.85 -0.46
C ARG A 141 -12.27 10.03 -0.73
N ARG A 142 -13.01 8.93 -0.88
CA ARG A 142 -14.45 8.95 -1.21
C ARG A 142 -15.32 9.22 0.02
N GLN A 143 -14.91 8.70 1.18
CA GLN A 143 -15.69 8.75 2.43
C GLN A 143 -15.15 9.76 3.43
N SER A 144 -14.02 10.41 3.14
CA SER A 144 -13.30 11.30 4.06
C SER A 144 -12.91 10.65 5.40
N GLU A 145 -12.91 9.31 5.43
CA GLU A 145 -12.48 8.54 6.59
C GLU A 145 -10.98 8.37 6.61
N SER A 146 -10.41 8.35 7.80
CA SER A 146 -8.98 8.08 7.96
C SER A 146 -8.69 7.40 9.28
N ALA A 147 -7.73 6.47 9.26
CA ALA A 147 -7.26 5.78 10.45
C ALA A 147 -5.74 5.66 10.45
N PHE A 148 -5.17 5.49 11.63
CA PHE A 148 -3.81 5.04 11.85
C PHE A 148 -3.83 3.92 12.90
N VAL A 149 -3.05 2.86 12.63
CA VAL A 149 -2.85 1.76 13.58
C VAL A 149 -1.35 1.54 13.76
N PRO A 150 -0.84 1.55 15.00
CA PRO A 150 0.56 1.25 15.26
C PRO A 150 0.96 -0.15 14.81
N SER A 151 2.23 -0.35 14.49
CA SER A 151 2.80 -1.67 14.24
C SER A 151 3.01 -2.46 15.53
N PHE A 152 3.28 -3.74 15.40
CA PHE A 152 3.64 -4.61 16.51
C PHE A 152 5.15 -4.66 16.70
N LYS A 153 5.58 -4.68 17.96
CA LYS A 153 7.01 -4.78 18.28
C LYS A 153 7.48 -6.21 18.07
N VAL A 154 8.27 -6.42 17.04
CA VAL A 154 8.90 -7.69 16.70
C VAL A 154 10.39 -7.49 16.42
N GLU A 155 11.17 -8.58 16.51
CA GLU A 155 12.56 -8.59 16.05
C GLU A 155 12.58 -9.03 14.57
N PRO A 156 12.87 -8.13 13.61
CA PRO A 156 12.85 -8.51 12.22
C PRO A 156 14.03 -9.42 11.87
N LYS A 157 13.77 -10.48 11.13
CA LYS A 157 14.77 -11.41 10.55
C LYS A 157 14.97 -11.12 9.06
N THR A 158 13.94 -10.61 8.39
CA THR A 158 13.97 -10.15 7.01
C THR A 158 13.13 -8.88 6.85
N LEU A 159 13.49 -8.03 5.91
CA LEU A 159 12.67 -6.87 5.54
C LEU A 159 12.14 -6.97 4.11
N THR A 160 12.77 -7.80 3.28
CA THR A 160 12.33 -8.02 1.90
C THR A 160 10.97 -8.72 1.89
N GLY A 161 10.02 -8.18 1.15
CA GLY A 161 8.66 -8.70 1.06
C GLY A 161 7.72 -8.23 2.18
N ALA A 162 8.17 -7.36 3.10
CA ALA A 162 7.31 -6.80 4.14
C ALA A 162 6.13 -6.01 3.55
N GLY A 163 6.39 -5.16 2.55
CA GLY A 163 5.35 -4.40 1.83
C GLY A 163 4.38 -5.31 1.10
N ASP A 164 4.89 -6.30 0.35
CA ASP A 164 4.05 -7.27 -0.37
C ASP A 164 3.14 -8.06 0.57
N SER A 165 3.70 -8.49 1.72
CA SER A 165 2.94 -9.18 2.76
C SER A 165 1.85 -8.29 3.35
N TRP A 166 2.19 -7.03 3.66
CA TRP A 166 1.25 -6.06 4.17
C TRP A 166 0.11 -5.81 3.18
N ASN A 167 0.43 -5.57 1.91
CA ASN A 167 -0.51 -5.31 0.82
C ASN A 167 -1.46 -6.50 0.59
N SER A 168 -0.93 -7.71 0.60
CA SER A 168 -1.74 -8.93 0.43
C SER A 168 -2.77 -9.06 1.54
N ALA A 169 -2.36 -8.88 2.80
CA ALA A 169 -3.26 -8.92 3.95
C ALA A 169 -4.29 -7.80 3.91
N TYR A 170 -3.89 -6.58 3.54
CA TYR A 170 -4.78 -5.43 3.41
C TYR A 170 -5.85 -5.67 2.35
N THR A 171 -5.47 -6.20 1.19
CA THR A 171 -6.39 -6.51 0.09
C THR A 171 -7.44 -7.52 0.53
N VAL A 172 -7.03 -8.62 1.16
CA VAL A 172 -7.97 -9.63 1.69
C VAL A 172 -8.91 -9.01 2.72
N ALA A 173 -8.37 -8.27 3.70
CA ALA A 173 -9.17 -7.61 4.74
C ALA A 173 -10.16 -6.58 4.17
N HIS A 174 -9.79 -5.89 3.08
CA HIS A 174 -10.66 -4.97 2.37
C HIS A 174 -11.81 -5.73 1.68
N LEU A 175 -11.50 -6.78 0.93
CA LEU A 175 -12.50 -7.58 0.18
C LEU A 175 -13.54 -8.24 1.07
N ILE A 176 -13.16 -8.67 2.28
CA ILE A 176 -14.11 -9.25 3.25
C ILE A 176 -14.85 -8.18 4.08
N GLY A 177 -14.64 -6.88 3.78
CA GLY A 177 -15.39 -5.78 4.34
C GLY A 177 -15.02 -5.41 5.78
N LEU A 178 -13.80 -5.69 6.25
CA LEU A 178 -13.39 -5.25 7.59
C LEU A 178 -13.38 -3.70 7.69
N PRO A 179 -13.73 -3.13 8.86
CA PRO A 179 -13.52 -1.70 9.12
C PRO A 179 -12.06 -1.28 8.95
N ILE A 180 -11.80 -0.01 8.64
CA ILE A 180 -10.47 0.50 8.30
C ILE A 180 -9.41 0.13 9.35
N GLU A 181 -9.68 0.37 10.64
CA GLU A 181 -8.73 0.07 11.72
C GLU A 181 -8.42 -1.44 11.79
N LYS A 182 -9.42 -2.29 11.52
CA LYS A 182 -9.23 -3.74 11.53
C LYS A 182 -8.42 -4.22 10.32
N ARG A 183 -8.61 -3.59 9.15
CA ARG A 183 -7.76 -3.86 7.97
C ARG A 183 -6.30 -3.53 8.26
N LEU A 184 -6.03 -2.33 8.79
CA LEU A 184 -4.68 -1.88 9.12
C LEU A 184 -4.05 -2.78 10.21
N MET A 185 -4.81 -3.11 11.27
CA MET A 185 -4.35 -4.00 12.34
C MET A 185 -3.99 -5.39 11.80
N PHE A 186 -4.84 -5.98 10.98
CA PHE A 186 -4.63 -7.29 10.36
C PHE A 186 -3.38 -7.29 9.48
N SER A 187 -3.22 -6.25 8.66
CA SER A 187 -2.07 -6.08 7.76
C SER A 187 -0.77 -5.90 8.53
N ASN A 188 -0.78 -5.07 9.60
CA ASN A 188 0.37 -4.89 10.46
C ASN A 188 0.75 -6.18 11.18
N ALA A 189 -0.23 -6.97 11.65
CA ALA A 189 0.03 -8.26 12.30
C ALA A 189 0.65 -9.26 11.31
N TYR A 190 0.08 -9.39 10.12
CA TYR A 190 0.58 -10.30 9.10
C TYR A 190 2.01 -9.95 8.68
N ALA A 191 2.28 -8.66 8.38
CA ALA A 191 3.61 -8.20 8.02
C ALA A 191 4.62 -8.40 9.18
N SER A 192 4.19 -8.17 10.44
CA SER A 192 5.04 -8.39 11.63
C SER A 192 5.42 -9.85 11.80
N LEU A 193 4.48 -10.77 11.59
CA LEU A 193 4.74 -12.21 11.60
C LEU A 193 5.71 -12.59 10.48
N TYR A 194 5.46 -12.12 9.26
CA TYR A 194 6.30 -12.39 8.10
C TYR A 194 7.75 -11.94 8.33
N VAL A 195 7.98 -10.69 8.76
CA VAL A 195 9.33 -10.18 8.95
C VAL A 195 10.07 -10.83 10.13
N SER A 196 9.36 -11.38 11.11
CA SER A 196 9.93 -12.09 12.25
C SER A 196 10.21 -13.57 11.98
N ASN A 197 9.69 -14.12 10.86
CA ASN A 197 9.96 -15.49 10.45
C ASN A 197 11.28 -15.55 9.66
N PRO A 198 12.28 -16.32 10.12
CA PRO A 198 13.59 -16.41 9.45
C PRO A 198 13.52 -17.06 8.06
N PHE A 199 12.43 -17.75 7.75
CA PHE A 199 12.21 -18.41 6.45
C PHE A 199 11.30 -17.63 5.54
N SER A 200 10.78 -16.48 5.98
CA SER A 200 9.82 -15.64 5.21
C SER A 200 8.59 -16.44 4.73
N GLU A 201 8.13 -17.38 5.55
CA GLU A 201 6.95 -18.18 5.25
C GLU A 201 5.67 -17.41 5.56
N PRO A 202 4.64 -17.53 4.72
CA PRO A 202 3.32 -16.96 4.99
C PRO A 202 2.71 -17.54 6.27
N SER A 203 2.08 -16.69 7.07
CA SER A 203 1.34 -17.12 8.26
C SER A 203 -0.09 -17.47 7.90
N ASP A 204 -0.64 -18.50 8.54
CA ASP A 204 -2.06 -18.83 8.44
C ASP A 204 -2.92 -17.93 9.36
N LEU A 205 -4.24 -18.03 9.20
CA LEU A 205 -5.19 -17.21 9.97
C LEU A 205 -5.12 -17.46 11.47
N ASN A 206 -4.89 -18.71 11.90
CA ASN A 206 -4.81 -19.03 13.34
C ASN A 206 -3.58 -18.38 13.96
N GLN A 207 -2.43 -18.42 13.26
CA GLN A 207 -1.21 -17.76 13.71
C GLN A 207 -1.40 -16.24 13.84
N ILE A 208 -2.15 -15.61 12.94
CA ILE A 208 -2.46 -14.17 13.03
C ILE A 208 -3.37 -13.91 14.22
N ILE A 209 -4.40 -14.71 14.44
CA ILE A 209 -5.33 -14.56 15.57
C ILE A 209 -4.57 -14.72 16.89
N ASP A 210 -3.76 -15.76 17.02
CA ASP A 210 -2.94 -16.03 18.21
C ASP A 210 -1.96 -14.86 18.47
N PHE A 211 -1.34 -14.35 17.43
CA PHE A 211 -0.45 -13.19 17.53
C PHE A 211 -1.19 -11.96 18.05
N LEU A 212 -2.37 -11.65 17.51
CA LEU A 212 -3.19 -10.51 17.92
C LEU A 212 -3.66 -10.61 19.38
N GLN A 213 -3.90 -11.84 19.88
CA GLN A 213 -4.32 -12.07 21.26
C GLN A 213 -3.17 -11.91 22.29
N HIS A 214 -1.93 -12.15 21.90
CA HIS A 214 -0.79 -12.26 22.80
C HIS A 214 0.24 -11.13 22.66
N LYS A 215 0.08 -10.20 21.71
CA LYS A 215 1.03 -9.11 21.48
C LYS A 215 0.48 -7.76 21.85
N ASN A 216 1.30 -7.00 22.57
CA ASN A 216 1.05 -5.58 22.81
C ASN A 216 1.40 -4.77 21.56
N ILE A 217 0.52 -3.85 21.19
CA ILE A 217 0.79 -2.80 20.20
C ILE A 217 1.89 -1.88 20.75
N ILE A 218 2.78 -1.39 19.90
CA ILE A 218 3.86 -0.46 20.26
C ILE A 218 3.31 0.84 20.80
#